data_49170f13af2fa1cd75b1e2a178f4a860
#
_entry.id   49170f13af2fa1cd75b1e2a178f4a860
#
_cell.length_a   1.000
_cell.length_b   1.000
_cell.length_c   1.000
_cell.angle_alpha   90.00
_cell.angle_beta   90.00
_cell.angle_gamma   90.00
#
_symmetry.space_group_name_H-M   'P 1'
#
loop_
_entity.id
_entity.type
_entity.pdbx_description
1 polymer ?
#
loop_
_entity_poly.entity_id
_entity_poly.type
_entity_poly.pdbx_seq_one_letter_code
_entity_poly.pdbx_strand_id
1 'polypeptide(L)'
;MNQITTRYVTENGACYEQYVITDAEAKTELVITPERGGMITGFSLNGEEYIWTRHPNFSECNRPRFGVPVLFPNCGLPDNGVHIFDGKAYPMENHGFADLCAWDVESVGPDGVTLILEST
;
A
#
# COMPACT_ATOMS: atom_id res chain seq x y z
N MET A 1 5.83 -20.92 10.00
CA MET A 1 6.98 -20.04 9.71
C MET A 1 6.73 -19.27 8.44
N ASN A 2 6.92 -17.96 8.49
CA ASN A 2 6.71 -17.11 7.33
C ASN A 2 7.92 -17.12 6.40
N GLN A 3 7.66 -17.05 5.13
CA GLN A 3 8.69 -16.87 4.12
C GLN A 3 8.36 -15.61 3.32
N ILE A 4 9.36 -14.76 3.12
CA ILE A 4 9.19 -13.51 2.39
C ILE A 4 9.97 -13.57 1.10
N THR A 5 9.28 -13.35 -0.01
CA THR A 5 9.88 -13.33 -1.35
C THR A 5 9.51 -12.02 -2.05
N THR A 6 10.26 -11.68 -3.08
CA THR A 6 9.96 -10.52 -3.92
C THR A 6 9.59 -10.97 -5.32
N ARG A 7 8.75 -10.18 -5.97
CA ARG A 7 8.41 -10.39 -7.38
C ARG A 7 8.12 -9.04 -8.03
N TYR A 8 8.06 -9.04 -9.34
CA TYR A 8 7.76 -7.82 -10.11
C TYR A 8 6.51 -8.05 -10.94
N VAL A 9 5.65 -7.04 -10.95
CA VAL A 9 4.44 -7.03 -11.78
C VAL A 9 4.56 -5.88 -12.76
N THR A 10 4.35 -6.16 -14.04
CA THR A 10 4.39 -5.14 -15.08
C THR A 10 2.97 -4.84 -15.53
N GLU A 11 2.64 -3.56 -15.55
CA GLU A 11 1.31 -3.09 -15.92
C GLU A 11 1.42 -1.77 -16.68
N ASN A 12 0.90 -1.73 -17.89
CA ASN A 12 0.91 -0.53 -18.76
C ASN A 12 2.31 0.10 -18.89
N GLY A 13 3.35 -0.73 -19.01
CA GLY A 13 4.73 -0.27 -19.14
C GLY A 13 5.40 0.11 -17.83
N ALA A 14 4.69 0.10 -16.71
CA ALA A 14 5.27 0.33 -15.39
C ALA A 14 5.54 -1.00 -14.69
N CYS A 15 6.65 -1.07 -13.97
CA CYS A 15 7.05 -2.26 -13.24
C CYS A 15 7.00 -1.96 -11.74
N TYR A 16 6.28 -2.78 -11.00
CA TYR A 16 6.12 -2.62 -9.55
C TYR A 16 6.72 -3.80 -8.81
N GLU A 17 7.54 -3.51 -7.80
CA GLU A 17 8.05 -4.54 -6.90
C GLU A 17 7.00 -4.90 -5.87
N GLN A 18 6.82 -6.19 -5.64
CA GLN A 18 5.90 -6.68 -4.62
C GLN A 18 6.63 -7.58 -3.63
N TYR A 19 6.23 -7.49 -2.37
CA TYR A 19 6.70 -8.37 -1.32
C TYR A 19 5.60 -9.35 -0.98
N VAL A 20 5.93 -10.64 -1.00
CA VAL A 20 4.97 -11.72 -0.78
C VAL A 20 5.36 -12.45 0.49
N ILE A 21 4.49 -12.42 1.48
CA ILE A 21 4.67 -13.10 2.76
C ILE A 21 3.78 -14.33 2.78
N THR A 22 4.39 -15.50 2.87
CA THR A 22 3.66 -16.77 2.86
C THR A 22 3.85 -17.52 4.15
N ASP A 23 2.79 -18.17 4.61
CA ASP A 23 2.81 -19.13 5.71
C ASP A 23 2.20 -20.43 5.20
N ALA A 24 3.06 -21.45 5.01
CA ALA A 24 2.63 -22.73 4.45
C ALA A 24 1.70 -23.51 5.37
N GLU A 25 1.88 -23.39 6.68
CA GLU A 25 1.01 -24.07 7.65
C GLU A 25 -0.38 -23.47 7.69
N ALA A 26 -0.45 -22.13 7.74
CA ALA A 26 -1.71 -21.41 7.73
C ALA A 26 -2.33 -21.33 6.33
N LYS A 27 -1.56 -21.64 5.29
CA LYS A 27 -1.96 -21.55 3.88
C LYS A 27 -2.39 -20.14 3.50
N THR A 28 -1.62 -19.16 3.97
CA THR A 28 -1.87 -17.74 3.70
C THR A 28 -0.80 -17.13 2.82
N GLU A 29 -1.20 -16.13 2.05
CA GLU A 29 -0.29 -15.34 1.23
C GLU A 29 -0.72 -13.88 1.31
N LEU A 30 0.18 -13.00 1.74
CA LEU A 30 -0.04 -11.56 1.82
C LEU A 30 0.86 -10.86 0.82
N VAL A 31 0.30 -9.98 0.02
CA VAL A 31 1.04 -9.23 -1.01
C VAL A 31 1.02 -7.74 -0.69
N ILE A 32 2.20 -7.13 -0.67
CA ILE A 32 2.37 -5.70 -0.42
C ILE A 32 3.04 -5.08 -1.65
N THR A 33 2.51 -3.95 -2.11
CA THR A 33 3.09 -3.18 -3.23
C THR A 33 3.53 -1.81 -2.72
N PRO A 34 4.80 -1.67 -2.28
CA PRO A 34 5.25 -0.44 -1.63
C PRO A 34 5.15 0.81 -2.51
N GLU A 35 5.44 0.68 -3.80
CA GLU A 35 5.44 1.81 -4.72
C GLU A 35 4.04 2.39 -4.97
N ARG A 36 3.00 1.65 -4.62
CA ARG A 36 1.61 2.10 -4.75
C ARG A 36 1.01 2.38 -3.38
N GLY A 37 1.57 3.37 -2.68
CA GLY A 37 1.04 3.82 -1.40
C GLY A 37 1.27 2.87 -0.23
N GLY A 38 2.25 1.98 -0.30
CA GLY A 38 2.49 0.99 0.74
C GLY A 38 1.32 0.03 0.93
N MET A 39 0.54 -0.19 -0.12
CA MET A 39 -0.74 -0.88 -0.07
C MET A 39 -0.59 -2.39 0.05
N ILE A 40 -1.46 -3.00 0.85
CA ILE A 40 -1.69 -4.45 0.78
C ILE A 40 -2.59 -4.68 -0.43
N THR A 41 -2.07 -5.38 -1.44
CA THR A 41 -2.78 -5.61 -2.69
C THR A 41 -3.34 -7.01 -2.83
N GLY A 42 -2.99 -7.91 -1.94
CA GLY A 42 -3.52 -9.26 -1.96
C GLY A 42 -3.44 -9.95 -0.61
N PHE A 43 -4.42 -10.76 -0.32
CA PHE A 43 -4.41 -11.69 0.80
C PHE A 43 -5.24 -12.90 0.45
N SER A 44 -4.62 -14.07 0.41
CA SER A 44 -5.33 -15.30 0.14
C SER A 44 -5.20 -16.28 1.30
N LEU A 45 -6.23 -17.08 1.49
CA LEU A 45 -6.28 -18.17 2.45
C LEU A 45 -6.80 -19.42 1.73
N ASN A 46 -6.05 -20.50 1.80
CA ASN A 46 -6.38 -21.74 1.11
C ASN A 46 -6.61 -21.55 -0.40
N GLY A 47 -5.84 -20.64 -1.01
CA GLY A 47 -5.96 -20.34 -2.44
C GLY A 47 -7.10 -19.40 -2.82
N GLU A 48 -7.89 -18.95 -1.86
CA GLU A 48 -8.99 -18.02 -2.10
C GLU A 48 -8.57 -16.59 -1.75
N GLU A 49 -8.70 -15.67 -2.72
CA GLU A 49 -8.32 -14.27 -2.54
C GLU A 49 -9.44 -13.50 -1.84
N TYR A 50 -9.10 -12.74 -0.81
CA TYR A 50 -10.05 -11.97 -0.01
C TYR A 50 -9.95 -10.46 -0.21
N ILE A 51 -8.86 -9.98 -0.81
CA ILE A 51 -8.71 -8.54 -1.07
C ILE A 51 -9.15 -8.25 -2.50
N TRP A 52 -10.14 -7.38 -2.64
CA TRP A 52 -10.57 -6.96 -3.97
C TRP A 52 -9.54 -5.98 -4.53
N THR A 53 -8.96 -6.35 -5.65
CA THR A 53 -8.04 -5.49 -6.37
C THR A 53 -8.52 -5.42 -7.81
N ARG A 54 -8.81 -4.22 -8.25
CA ARG A 54 -9.30 -4.03 -9.62
C ARG A 54 -8.17 -4.31 -10.59
N HIS A 55 -8.19 -5.48 -11.14
CA HIS A 55 -7.17 -5.94 -12.06
C HIS A 55 -7.62 -5.69 -13.50
N PRO A 56 -6.73 -5.32 -14.41
CA PRO A 56 -5.28 -5.27 -14.24
C PRO A 56 -4.70 -3.89 -13.93
N ASN A 57 -5.48 -2.88 -13.65
CA ASN A 57 -5.08 -1.49 -13.85
C ASN A 57 -4.95 -0.62 -12.59
N PHE A 58 -4.30 -1.08 -11.54
CA PHE A 58 -4.03 -0.17 -10.44
C PHE A 58 -3.04 0.94 -10.81
N SER A 59 -2.30 0.77 -11.90
CA SER A 59 -1.40 1.82 -12.42
C SER A 59 -2.13 2.96 -13.12
N GLU A 60 -3.36 2.76 -13.54
CA GLU A 60 -4.14 3.78 -14.23
C GLU A 60 -4.83 4.76 -13.30
N CYS A 61 -4.92 4.42 -12.02
CA CYS A 61 -5.62 5.24 -11.05
C CYS A 61 -4.64 6.14 -10.32
N ASN A 62 -4.91 7.44 -10.29
CA ASN A 62 -4.15 8.35 -9.46
C ASN A 62 -4.34 8.02 -7.98
N ARG A 63 -5.57 7.61 -7.64
CA ARG A 63 -5.88 7.17 -6.27
C ARG A 63 -6.59 5.82 -6.35
N PRO A 64 -5.91 4.74 -5.97
CA PRO A 64 -6.52 3.41 -6.03
C PRO A 64 -7.67 3.28 -5.04
N ARG A 65 -8.74 2.63 -5.49
CA ARG A 65 -9.94 2.37 -4.68
C ARG A 65 -10.13 0.87 -4.47
N PHE A 66 -9.04 0.19 -4.20
CA PHE A 66 -9.00 -1.25 -4.01
C PHE A 66 -7.81 -1.59 -3.12
N GLY A 67 -7.73 -2.83 -2.65
CA GLY A 67 -6.68 -3.25 -1.73
C GLY A 67 -6.91 -2.67 -0.34
N VAL A 68 -5.84 -2.61 0.46
CA VAL A 68 -5.86 -1.99 1.79
C VAL A 68 -4.88 -0.83 1.80
N PRO A 69 -5.35 0.39 1.56
CA PRO A 69 -4.48 1.56 1.48
C PRO A 69 -4.13 2.11 2.86
N VAL A 70 -3.06 2.90 2.92
CA VAL A 70 -2.70 3.66 4.11
C VAL A 70 -3.20 5.09 3.92
N LEU A 71 -4.05 5.55 4.81
CA LEU A 71 -4.62 6.89 4.75
C LEU A 71 -3.89 7.78 5.76
N PHE A 72 -3.17 8.79 5.26
CA PHE A 72 -2.41 9.70 6.11
C PHE A 72 -2.14 11.02 5.38
N PRO A 73 -2.17 12.17 6.05
CA PRO A 73 -2.37 12.33 7.50
C PRO A 73 -3.84 12.28 7.94
N ASN A 74 -4.78 12.22 7.00
CA ASN A 74 -6.20 12.22 7.34
C ASN A 74 -6.94 11.10 6.65
N CYS A 75 -8.05 10.71 7.25
CA CYS A 75 -9.02 9.79 6.66
C CYS A 75 -10.25 10.62 6.35
N GLY A 76 -10.63 10.68 5.07
CA GLY A 76 -11.69 11.56 4.62
C GLY A 76 -11.16 12.94 4.27
N LEU A 77 -12.07 13.87 4.06
CA LEU A 77 -11.73 15.25 3.74
C LEU A 77 -11.75 16.10 5.03
N PRO A 78 -10.67 16.82 5.37
CA PRO A 78 -10.67 17.68 6.54
C PRO A 78 -11.55 18.90 6.33
N ASP A 79 -11.95 19.53 7.43
CA ASP A 79 -12.78 20.75 7.41
C ASP A 79 -12.09 21.84 6.57
N ASN A 80 -12.86 22.45 5.69
CA ASN A 80 -12.37 23.48 4.76
C ASN A 80 -11.21 23.02 3.88
N GLY A 81 -10.98 21.71 3.75
CA GLY A 81 -9.91 21.17 2.92
C GLY A 81 -8.50 21.46 3.42
N VAL A 82 -8.35 21.77 4.71
CA VAL A 82 -7.05 22.08 5.28
C VAL A 82 -6.80 21.31 6.58
N HIS A 83 -5.53 21.02 6.82
CA HIS A 83 -5.06 20.43 8.05
C HIS A 83 -4.19 21.48 8.76
N ILE A 84 -4.51 21.78 10.01
CA ILE A 84 -3.76 22.78 10.77
C ILE A 84 -2.78 22.08 11.70
N PHE A 85 -1.51 22.38 11.51
CA PHE A 85 -0.44 21.83 12.32
C PHE A 85 0.52 22.95 12.72
N ASP A 86 0.76 23.05 14.02
CA ASP A 86 1.67 24.05 14.61
C ASP A 86 1.33 25.48 14.15
N GLY A 87 0.01 25.79 14.14
CA GLY A 87 -0.50 27.11 13.75
C GLY A 87 -0.50 27.40 12.27
N LYS A 88 -0.11 26.43 11.44
CA LYS A 88 -0.01 26.58 10.00
C LYS A 88 -1.04 25.72 9.28
N ALA A 89 -1.67 26.28 8.25
CA ALA A 89 -2.66 25.57 7.47
C ALA A 89 -2.02 24.90 6.24
N TYR A 90 -2.29 23.62 6.07
CA TYR A 90 -1.82 22.82 4.93
C TYR A 90 -3.03 22.33 4.13
N PRO A 91 -3.11 22.67 2.84
CA PRO A 91 -4.19 22.11 2.00
C PRO A 91 -4.05 20.58 1.94
N MET A 92 -5.17 19.89 2.12
CA MET A 92 -5.20 18.43 2.08
C MET A 92 -6.33 17.94 1.22
N GLU A 93 -6.03 16.90 0.45
CA GLU A 93 -7.03 16.19 -0.30
C GLU A 93 -7.76 15.17 0.58
N ASN A 94 -8.85 14.62 0.07
CA ASN A 94 -9.55 13.51 0.70
C ASN A 94 -8.54 12.36 0.92
N HIS A 95 -8.45 11.86 2.14
CA HIS A 95 -7.51 10.81 2.59
C HIS A 95 -6.03 11.21 2.61
N GLY A 96 -5.70 12.48 2.41
CA GLY A 96 -4.33 12.94 2.47
C GLY A 96 -3.49 12.54 1.26
N PHE A 97 -2.24 12.11 1.48
CA PHE A 97 -1.32 11.86 0.37
C PHE A 97 -0.54 10.53 0.46
N ALA A 98 -0.58 9.83 1.57
CA ALA A 98 0.27 8.65 1.77
C ALA A 98 -0.03 7.54 0.77
N ASP A 99 -1.29 7.36 0.40
CA ASP A 99 -1.72 6.35 -0.57
C ASP A 99 -1.35 6.69 -2.03
N LEU A 100 -0.89 7.91 -2.27
CA LEU A 100 -0.44 8.36 -3.59
C LEU A 100 1.08 8.28 -3.76
N CYS A 101 1.81 8.05 -2.68
CA CYS A 101 3.27 8.06 -2.68
C CYS A 101 3.86 6.66 -2.83
N ALA A 102 5.05 6.60 -3.40
CA ALA A 102 5.85 5.38 -3.36
C ALA A 102 6.55 5.31 -2.00
N TRP A 103 6.37 4.20 -1.30
CA TRP A 103 7.02 3.97 -0.02
C TRP A 103 8.31 3.19 -0.21
N ASP A 104 9.31 3.49 0.61
CA ASP A 104 10.57 2.75 0.60
C ASP A 104 10.50 1.57 1.56
N VAL A 105 11.22 0.50 1.24
CA VAL A 105 11.36 -0.65 2.13
C VAL A 105 12.52 -0.36 3.06
N GLU A 106 12.24 -0.19 4.35
CA GLU A 106 13.29 0.04 5.34
C GLU A 106 13.98 -1.25 5.73
N SER A 107 13.20 -2.29 5.97
CA SER A 107 13.75 -3.59 6.35
C SER A 107 12.79 -4.73 6.03
N VAL A 108 13.37 -5.91 5.86
CA VAL A 108 12.64 -7.16 5.68
C VAL A 108 13.07 -8.08 6.83
N GLY A 109 12.15 -8.36 7.73
CA GLY A 109 12.39 -9.25 8.86
C GLY A 109 11.88 -10.66 8.59
N PRO A 110 12.01 -11.57 9.58
CA PRO A 110 11.53 -12.94 9.43
C PRO A 110 10.00 -13.04 9.33
N ASP A 111 9.28 -12.07 9.89
CA ASP A 111 7.82 -12.12 9.99
C ASP A 111 7.12 -10.92 9.36
N GLY A 112 7.84 -10.06 8.68
CA GLY A 112 7.22 -8.88 8.12
C GLY A 112 8.16 -7.99 7.35
N VAL A 113 7.56 -6.96 6.77
CA VAL A 113 8.27 -5.93 6.00
C VAL A 113 7.94 -4.58 6.62
N THR A 114 8.95 -3.76 6.82
CA THR A 114 8.78 -2.39 7.34
C THR A 114 8.95 -1.42 6.20
N LEU A 115 7.94 -0.57 6.00
CA LEU A 115 7.95 0.46 4.97
C LEU A 115 8.08 1.83 5.63
N ILE A 116 8.74 2.74 4.94
CA ILE A 116 8.91 4.11 5.42
C ILE A 116 8.55 5.10 4.32
N LEU A 117 7.86 6.16 4.72
CA LEU A 117 7.58 7.31 3.87
C LEU A 117 8.06 8.56 4.58
N GLU A 118 9.00 9.26 3.98
CA GLU A 118 9.50 10.50 4.55
C GLU A 118 8.74 11.69 3.96
N SER A 119 8.25 12.55 4.85
CA SER A 119 7.61 13.80 4.47
C SER A 119 8.66 14.87 4.26
N THR A 120 8.55 15.59 3.16
CA THR A 120 9.45 16.71 2.86
C THR A 120 8.78 18.05 3.13
#